data_f9cc5e045d9611b90fcc972ae8c95be8
#
_entry.id   f9cc5e045d9611b90fcc972ae8c95be8
#
_cell.length_a   1.000
_cell.length_b   1.000
_cell.length_c   1.000
_cell.angle_alpha   90.00
_cell.angle_beta   90.00
_cell.angle_gamma   90.00
#
_symmetry.space_group_name_H-M   'P 1'
#
loop_
_entity.id
_entity.type
_entity.pdbx_description
1 polymer ?
#
loop_
_entity_poly.entity_id
_entity_poly.type
_entity_poly.pdbx_seq_one_letter_code
_entity_poly.pdbx_strand_id
1 'polypeptide(L)'
;LTVYHSKEYKVMTNSPTYNKQLALNEYWKSIGGLSFLPGTNRPSDRFARASFYINALPQTDDVRIAIASVFSVIRNTSVPYGISTPEFPEISTTQWRTVSDSKNLLYFFESSLTPNTFWVNLRETDLSEGAPVLKLSIANGETYHGNATKEFKPAQPFRFMGVKG
;
A
#
# COMPACT_ATOMS: atom_id res chain seq x y z
N LEU A 1 21.01 11.50 6.61
CA LEU A 1 19.93 11.01 5.76
C LEU A 1 20.52 10.11 4.67
N THR A 2 20.09 8.86 4.61
CA THR A 2 20.48 7.94 3.52
C THR A 2 19.32 7.88 2.52
N VAL A 3 19.61 8.15 1.26
CA VAL A 3 18.62 8.13 0.18
C VAL A 3 18.97 6.99 -0.77
N TYR A 4 18.00 6.16 -1.08
CA TYR A 4 18.13 5.00 -1.97
C TYR A 4 17.48 5.31 -3.33
N HIS A 5 18.26 5.24 -4.40
CA HIS A 5 17.84 5.60 -5.76
C HIS A 5 18.07 4.45 -6.73
N SER A 6 17.28 3.39 -6.62
CA SER A 6 17.40 2.28 -7.55
C SER A 6 16.11 1.50 -7.67
N LYS A 7 15.86 0.91 -8.84
CA LYS A 7 14.78 -0.06 -9.06
C LYS A 7 14.94 -1.35 -8.24
N GLU A 8 16.08 -1.54 -7.59
CA GLU A 8 16.35 -2.67 -6.70
C GLU A 8 15.62 -2.53 -5.36
N TYR A 9 15.31 -1.30 -4.94
CA TYR A 9 14.61 -1.02 -3.67
C TYR A 9 13.09 -1.17 -3.83
N LYS A 10 12.64 -2.41 -4.05
CA LYS A 10 11.23 -2.72 -4.35
C LYS A 10 10.33 -2.72 -3.13
N VAL A 11 10.88 -2.86 -1.93
CA VAL A 11 10.13 -3.00 -0.68
C VAL A 11 10.68 -2.05 0.37
N MET A 12 9.80 -1.45 1.14
CA MET A 12 10.14 -0.63 2.28
C MET A 12 9.17 -0.88 3.44
N THR A 13 9.71 -0.96 4.65
CA THR A 13 8.95 -0.94 5.90
C THR A 13 9.61 -0.01 6.91
N ASN A 14 8.95 0.27 8.02
CA ASN A 14 9.42 1.25 9.00
C ASN A 14 10.62 0.79 9.86
N SER A 15 10.97 -0.50 9.88
CA SER A 15 12.07 -1.06 10.68
C SER A 15 12.40 -2.48 10.23
N PRO A 16 13.65 -2.95 10.38
CA PRO A 16 14.87 -2.19 10.67
C PRO A 16 15.36 -1.36 9.48
N THR A 17 16.57 -0.81 9.54
CA THR A 17 17.16 -0.14 8.37
C THR A 17 17.27 -1.11 7.20
N TYR A 18 17.24 -0.59 5.97
CA TYR A 18 17.22 -1.40 4.74
C TYR A 18 18.36 -2.43 4.70
N ASN A 19 19.61 -2.01 5.01
CA ASN A 19 20.76 -2.92 4.99
C ASN A 19 20.64 -4.07 6.01
N LYS A 20 20.10 -3.80 7.19
CA LYS A 20 19.83 -4.86 8.18
C LYS A 20 18.73 -5.80 7.69
N GLN A 21 17.74 -5.28 6.99
CA GLN A 21 16.68 -6.10 6.42
C GLN A 21 17.19 -7.02 5.30
N LEU A 22 18.11 -6.55 4.46
CA LEU A 22 18.73 -7.41 3.46
C LEU A 22 19.46 -8.60 4.09
N ALA A 23 20.20 -8.37 5.17
CA ALA A 23 20.88 -9.45 5.91
C ALA A 23 19.88 -10.46 6.51
N LEU A 24 18.75 -9.98 7.05
CA LEU A 24 17.66 -10.86 7.52
C LEU A 24 17.04 -11.65 6.37
N ASN A 25 16.85 -11.05 5.20
CA ASN A 25 16.31 -11.75 4.04
C ASN A 25 17.24 -12.87 3.55
N GLU A 26 18.56 -12.69 3.60
CA GLU A 26 19.52 -13.78 3.29
C GLU A 26 19.41 -14.94 4.29
N TYR A 27 19.19 -14.66 5.57
CA TYR A 27 18.88 -15.73 6.54
C TYR A 27 17.61 -16.50 6.14
N TRP A 28 16.50 -15.81 5.86
CA TRP A 28 15.26 -16.46 5.44
C TRP A 28 15.44 -17.28 4.16
N LYS A 29 16.20 -16.78 3.22
CA LYS A 29 16.54 -17.47 1.98
C LYS A 29 17.31 -18.77 2.26
N SER A 30 18.25 -18.74 3.20
CA SER A 30 19.08 -19.90 3.54
C SER A 30 18.31 -21.04 4.20
N ILE A 31 17.22 -20.75 4.93
CA ILE A 31 16.44 -21.76 5.65
C ILE A 31 15.19 -22.25 4.92
N GLY A 32 14.94 -21.77 3.67
CA GLY A 32 13.84 -22.27 2.84
C GLY A 32 13.11 -21.22 2.01
N GLY A 33 13.40 -19.94 2.12
CA GLY A 33 12.82 -18.88 1.28
C GLY A 33 11.29 -18.85 1.33
N LEU A 34 10.64 -18.95 0.17
CA LEU A 34 9.17 -18.96 0.05
C LEU A 34 8.48 -20.05 0.86
N SER A 35 9.16 -21.18 1.08
CA SER A 35 8.60 -22.30 1.84
C SER A 35 8.63 -22.09 3.36
N PHE A 36 9.41 -21.09 3.83
CA PHE A 36 9.61 -20.85 5.26
C PHE A 36 9.74 -19.35 5.58
N LEU A 37 8.69 -18.58 5.28
CA LEU A 37 8.67 -17.14 5.55
C LEU A 37 8.11 -16.83 6.95
N PRO A 38 8.59 -15.74 7.59
CA PRO A 38 8.09 -15.35 8.91
C PRO A 38 6.64 -14.85 8.84
N GLY A 39 5.80 -15.29 9.80
CA GLY A 39 4.37 -15.01 9.83
C GLY A 39 3.93 -13.85 10.71
N THR A 40 4.83 -13.19 11.44
CA THR A 40 4.42 -12.15 12.39
C THR A 40 4.13 -10.80 11.71
N ASN A 41 3.51 -9.88 12.47
CA ASN A 41 3.20 -8.52 12.00
C ASN A 41 4.37 -7.54 12.17
N ARG A 42 5.52 -8.00 12.63
CA ARG A 42 6.72 -7.16 12.77
C ARG A 42 7.13 -6.58 11.41
N PRO A 43 7.64 -5.34 11.37
CA PRO A 43 8.07 -4.72 10.12
C PRO A 43 9.08 -5.55 9.33
N SER A 44 10.06 -6.16 10.03
CA SER A 44 11.06 -7.04 9.42
C SER A 44 10.44 -8.26 8.71
N ASP A 45 9.44 -8.85 9.32
CA ASP A 45 8.78 -10.05 8.81
C ASP A 45 7.87 -9.72 7.62
N ARG A 46 7.17 -8.59 7.70
CA ARG A 46 6.40 -8.04 6.57
C ARG A 46 7.31 -7.69 5.38
N PHE A 47 8.50 -7.14 5.65
CA PHE A 47 9.49 -6.85 4.61
C PHE A 47 9.95 -8.14 3.93
N ALA A 48 10.30 -9.17 4.70
CA ALA A 48 10.71 -10.46 4.14
C ALA A 48 9.61 -11.04 3.24
N ARG A 49 8.36 -11.14 3.73
CA ARG A 49 7.24 -11.63 2.91
C ARG A 49 7.06 -10.83 1.63
N ALA A 50 7.00 -9.48 1.74
CA ALA A 50 6.86 -8.63 0.57
C ALA A 50 7.99 -8.83 -0.44
N SER A 51 9.25 -8.91 0.02
CA SER A 51 10.43 -9.08 -0.84
C SER A 51 10.39 -10.40 -1.61
N PHE A 52 10.08 -11.50 -0.93
CA PHE A 52 10.03 -12.80 -1.59
C PHE A 52 8.86 -12.89 -2.55
N TYR A 53 7.68 -12.44 -2.16
CA TYR A 53 6.49 -12.49 -3.04
C TYR A 53 6.62 -11.58 -4.26
N ILE A 54 7.04 -10.33 -4.11
CA ILE A 54 7.16 -9.42 -5.25
C ILE A 54 8.17 -9.90 -6.29
N ASN A 55 9.22 -10.62 -5.85
CA ASN A 55 10.19 -11.20 -6.75
C ASN A 55 9.72 -12.52 -7.39
N ALA A 56 8.72 -13.18 -6.81
CA ALA A 56 8.11 -14.40 -7.33
C ALA A 56 6.91 -14.12 -8.26
N LEU A 57 6.42 -12.89 -8.33
CA LEU A 57 5.32 -12.54 -9.24
C LEU A 57 5.76 -12.69 -10.70
N PRO A 58 4.90 -13.27 -11.55
CA PRO A 58 5.17 -13.33 -12.98
C PRO A 58 5.16 -11.93 -13.60
N GLN A 59 6.05 -11.69 -14.55
CA GLN A 59 5.96 -10.52 -15.40
C GLN A 59 4.78 -10.69 -16.37
N THR A 60 3.96 -9.67 -16.50
CA THR A 60 2.76 -9.71 -17.36
C THR A 60 2.43 -8.33 -17.92
N ASP A 61 1.92 -8.29 -19.14
CA ASP A 61 1.36 -7.10 -19.77
C ASP A 61 -0.16 -6.96 -19.51
N ASP A 62 -0.80 -7.97 -18.92
CA ASP A 62 -2.20 -7.87 -18.49
C ASP A 62 -2.28 -7.03 -17.19
N VAL A 63 -2.79 -5.81 -17.32
CA VAL A 63 -2.94 -4.85 -16.22
C VAL A 63 -3.79 -5.43 -15.08
N ARG A 64 -4.82 -6.21 -15.37
CA ARG A 64 -5.70 -6.79 -14.34
C ARG A 64 -4.93 -7.79 -13.49
N ILE A 65 -4.12 -8.65 -14.14
CA ILE A 65 -3.28 -9.62 -13.45
C ILE A 65 -2.21 -8.90 -12.63
N ALA A 66 -1.55 -7.89 -13.19
CA ALA A 66 -0.53 -7.12 -12.49
C ALA A 66 -1.09 -6.47 -11.21
N ILE A 67 -2.22 -5.76 -11.30
CA ILE A 67 -2.88 -5.11 -10.16
C ILE A 67 -3.33 -6.13 -9.12
N ALA A 68 -3.96 -7.24 -9.53
CA ALA A 68 -4.40 -8.30 -8.64
C ALA A 68 -3.22 -8.94 -7.88
N SER A 69 -2.11 -9.17 -8.58
CA SER A 69 -0.87 -9.73 -7.99
C SER A 69 -0.27 -8.79 -6.95
N VAL A 70 -0.15 -7.50 -7.24
CA VAL A 70 0.36 -6.51 -6.28
C VAL A 70 -0.56 -6.41 -5.06
N PHE A 71 -1.88 -6.35 -5.24
CA PHE A 71 -2.83 -6.37 -4.12
C PHE A 71 -2.68 -7.63 -3.27
N SER A 72 -2.44 -8.79 -3.88
CA SER A 72 -2.25 -10.05 -3.15
C SER A 72 -1.02 -9.99 -2.23
N VAL A 73 0.09 -9.41 -2.70
CA VAL A 73 1.28 -9.17 -1.87
C VAL A 73 0.99 -8.21 -0.73
N ILE A 74 0.34 -7.07 -1.01
CA ILE A 74 0.01 -6.05 0.01
C ILE A 74 -0.92 -6.63 1.07
N ARG A 75 -1.95 -7.39 0.68
CA ARG A 75 -2.88 -8.05 1.61
C ARG A 75 -2.16 -9.05 2.50
N ASN A 76 -1.22 -9.82 1.97
CA ASN A 76 -0.41 -10.76 2.75
C ASN A 76 0.47 -10.08 3.80
N THR A 77 0.89 -8.85 3.54
CA THR A 77 1.73 -8.05 4.45
C THR A 77 0.94 -7.08 5.33
N SER A 78 -0.38 -7.08 5.22
CA SER A 78 -1.26 -6.27 6.04
C SER A 78 -1.37 -6.81 7.47
N VAL A 79 -1.52 -5.89 8.41
CA VAL A 79 -1.83 -6.21 9.81
C VAL A 79 -3.35 -6.28 9.96
N PRO A 80 -3.91 -7.37 10.51
CA PRO A 80 -5.36 -7.51 10.69
C PRO A 80 -5.96 -6.33 11.42
N TYR A 81 -7.10 -5.84 10.93
CA TYR A 81 -7.78 -4.69 11.53
C TYR A 81 -8.28 -5.02 12.94
N GLY A 82 -7.99 -4.12 13.89
CA GLY A 82 -8.45 -4.25 15.28
C GLY A 82 -7.71 -5.28 16.13
N ILE A 83 -6.61 -5.88 15.61
CA ILE A 83 -5.82 -6.82 16.42
C ILE A 83 -5.22 -6.11 17.64
N SER A 84 -5.32 -6.74 18.79
CA SER A 84 -4.65 -6.33 20.04
C SER A 84 -4.32 -7.55 20.88
N THR A 85 -3.36 -7.42 21.81
CA THR A 85 -3.06 -8.42 22.83
C THR A 85 -2.97 -7.74 24.18
N PRO A 86 -3.09 -8.48 25.30
CA PRO A 86 -2.95 -7.88 26.63
C PRO A 86 -1.61 -7.15 26.82
N GLU A 87 -0.53 -7.67 26.22
CA GLU A 87 0.82 -7.09 26.30
C GLU A 87 0.99 -5.89 25.35
N PHE A 88 0.22 -5.85 24.25
CA PHE A 88 0.29 -4.81 23.21
C PHE A 88 -1.12 -4.38 22.80
N PRO A 89 -1.80 -3.56 23.59
CA PRO A 89 -3.17 -3.11 23.29
C PRO A 89 -3.21 -2.11 22.11
N GLU A 90 -2.09 -1.44 21.82
CA GLU A 90 -1.96 -0.36 20.83
C GLU A 90 -1.29 -0.83 19.52
N ILE A 91 -1.59 -2.04 19.06
CA ILE A 91 -1.03 -2.54 17.80
C ILE A 91 -1.59 -1.73 16.64
N SER A 92 -0.70 -1.10 15.87
CA SER A 92 -1.07 -0.41 14.63
C SER A 92 -1.58 -1.41 13.59
N THR A 93 -2.80 -1.20 13.09
CA THR A 93 -3.45 -2.07 12.11
C THR A 93 -3.53 -1.42 10.74
N THR A 94 -3.66 -2.22 9.69
CA THR A 94 -3.83 -1.68 8.33
C THR A 94 -5.22 -1.07 8.20
N GLN A 95 -5.29 0.22 7.88
CA GLN A 95 -6.53 0.97 7.70
C GLN A 95 -6.99 0.96 6.24
N TRP A 96 -6.05 1.02 5.31
CA TRP A 96 -6.29 0.99 3.87
C TRP A 96 -5.09 0.42 3.11
N ARG A 97 -5.32 0.10 1.84
CA ARG A 97 -4.29 -0.32 0.88
C ARG A 97 -4.47 0.45 -0.41
N THR A 98 -3.37 0.77 -1.06
CA THR A 98 -3.40 1.47 -2.34
C THR A 98 -2.46 0.82 -3.34
N VAL A 99 -2.81 0.89 -4.61
CA VAL A 99 -1.94 0.51 -5.73
C VAL A 99 -2.01 1.61 -6.78
N SER A 100 -0.86 2.08 -7.25
CA SER A 100 -0.75 3.07 -8.32
C SER A 100 -0.25 2.40 -9.59
N ASP A 101 -1.04 2.46 -10.67
CA ASP A 101 -0.60 2.13 -12.02
C ASP A 101 -0.15 3.41 -12.70
N SER A 102 1.14 3.69 -12.65
CA SER A 102 1.72 4.92 -13.22
C SER A 102 1.67 4.95 -14.76
N LYS A 103 1.60 3.79 -15.42
CA LYS A 103 1.50 3.69 -16.88
C LYS A 103 0.12 4.11 -17.37
N ASN A 104 -0.92 3.64 -16.71
CA ASN A 104 -2.31 3.91 -17.08
C ASN A 104 -2.95 5.06 -16.29
N LEU A 105 -2.22 5.65 -15.33
CA LEU A 105 -2.67 6.73 -14.45
C LEU A 105 -3.92 6.34 -13.64
N LEU A 106 -3.93 5.11 -13.12
CA LEU A 106 -4.99 4.60 -12.26
C LEU A 106 -4.50 4.53 -10.81
N TYR A 107 -5.31 5.02 -9.89
CA TYR A 107 -5.06 4.93 -8.46
C TYR A 107 -6.13 4.09 -7.78
N PHE A 108 -5.74 2.91 -7.31
CA PHE A 108 -6.63 1.96 -6.64
C PHE A 108 -6.60 2.18 -5.14
N PHE A 109 -7.76 2.03 -4.52
CA PHE A 109 -7.93 2.15 -3.08
C PHE A 109 -8.81 1.02 -2.53
N GLU A 110 -8.41 0.47 -1.38
CA GLU A 110 -9.14 -0.55 -0.62
C GLU A 110 -9.15 -0.17 0.86
N SER A 111 -10.32 0.07 1.43
CA SER A 111 -10.49 0.25 2.87
C SER A 111 -10.46 -1.11 3.58
N SER A 112 -9.91 -1.15 4.80
CA SER A 112 -10.04 -2.33 5.65
C SER A 112 -11.45 -2.49 6.25
N LEU A 113 -12.28 -1.45 6.20
CA LEU A 113 -13.63 -1.44 6.74
C LEU A 113 -14.71 -1.83 5.72
N THR A 114 -14.37 -1.90 4.44
CA THR A 114 -15.32 -2.25 3.37
C THR A 114 -14.74 -3.34 2.49
N PRO A 115 -15.56 -4.24 1.93
CA PRO A 115 -15.07 -5.34 1.10
C PRO A 115 -14.68 -4.90 -0.31
N ASN A 116 -14.93 -3.66 -0.68
CA ASN A 116 -14.86 -3.19 -2.06
C ASN A 116 -13.54 -2.50 -2.36
N THR A 117 -13.00 -2.74 -3.55
CA THR A 117 -11.92 -1.99 -4.15
C THR A 117 -12.50 -1.04 -5.19
N PHE A 118 -12.04 0.21 -5.20
CA PHE A 118 -12.34 1.17 -6.25
C PHE A 118 -11.06 1.79 -6.80
N TRP A 119 -11.17 2.47 -7.94
CA TRP A 119 -10.05 3.24 -8.50
C TRP A 119 -10.49 4.58 -9.03
N VAL A 120 -9.52 5.46 -9.18
CA VAL A 120 -9.65 6.76 -9.82
C VAL A 120 -8.79 6.76 -11.08
N ASN A 121 -9.34 7.21 -12.19
CA ASN A 121 -8.62 7.43 -13.42
C ASN A 121 -8.21 8.91 -13.52
N LEU A 122 -6.92 9.21 -13.34
CA LEU A 122 -6.42 10.58 -13.38
C LEU A 122 -6.59 11.26 -14.73
N ARG A 123 -6.75 10.51 -15.83
CA ARG A 123 -7.05 11.07 -17.15
C ARG A 123 -8.46 11.61 -17.28
N GLU A 124 -9.37 11.20 -16.38
CA GLU A 124 -10.75 11.65 -16.33
C GLU A 124 -10.95 12.80 -15.31
N THR A 125 -9.86 13.30 -14.71
CA THR A 125 -9.87 14.41 -13.76
C THR A 125 -9.33 15.67 -14.44
N ASP A 126 -9.91 16.84 -14.10
CA ASP A 126 -9.35 18.13 -14.48
C ASP A 126 -8.30 18.55 -13.46
N LEU A 127 -7.04 18.51 -13.86
CA LEU A 127 -5.87 18.90 -13.05
C LEU A 127 -5.24 20.22 -13.54
N SER A 128 -5.95 20.99 -14.38
CA SER A 128 -5.48 22.28 -14.88
C SER A 128 -5.38 23.33 -13.75
N GLU A 129 -4.58 24.35 -13.99
CA GLU A 129 -4.49 25.49 -13.06
C GLU A 129 -5.86 26.15 -12.89
N GLY A 130 -6.28 26.35 -11.64
CA GLY A 130 -7.58 26.93 -11.31
C GLY A 130 -8.75 25.95 -11.33
N ALA A 131 -8.54 24.66 -11.65
CA ALA A 131 -9.58 23.67 -11.56
C ALA A 131 -10.13 23.56 -10.11
N PRO A 132 -11.43 23.26 -9.94
CA PRO A 132 -12.01 23.14 -8.61
C PRO A 132 -11.39 22.00 -7.82
N VAL A 133 -11.19 22.21 -6.52
CA VAL A 133 -10.77 21.14 -5.62
C VAL A 133 -11.93 20.17 -5.42
N LEU A 134 -11.64 18.90 -5.66
CA LEU A 134 -12.61 17.81 -5.52
C LEU A 134 -12.18 16.84 -4.42
N LYS A 135 -13.14 16.26 -3.72
CA LYS A 135 -12.92 15.26 -2.66
C LYS A 135 -13.83 14.06 -2.85
N LEU A 136 -13.27 12.88 -2.67
CA LEU A 136 -14.01 11.63 -2.47
C LEU A 136 -13.98 11.29 -0.97
N SER A 137 -15.13 11.31 -0.30
CA SER A 137 -15.20 11.01 1.14
C SER A 137 -15.20 9.50 1.37
N ILE A 138 -14.45 9.06 2.38
CA ILE A 138 -14.44 7.69 2.89
C ILE A 138 -14.59 7.66 4.41
N ALA A 139 -14.91 8.82 5.02
CA ALA A 139 -14.83 9.02 6.47
C ALA A 139 -16.02 8.45 7.23
N ASN A 140 -17.18 8.31 6.58
CA ASN A 140 -18.43 7.87 7.21
C ASN A 140 -18.86 6.47 6.77
N GLY A 141 -17.92 5.67 6.25
CA GLY A 141 -18.21 4.32 5.77
C GLY A 141 -18.80 4.29 4.35
N GLU A 142 -18.61 5.36 3.59
CA GLU A 142 -19.00 5.38 2.18
C GLU A 142 -18.32 4.23 1.43
N THR A 143 -19.08 3.55 0.59
CA THR A 143 -18.61 2.39 -0.15
C THR A 143 -18.63 2.68 -1.64
N TYR A 144 -17.47 2.59 -2.28
CA TYR A 144 -17.32 2.74 -3.71
C TYR A 144 -16.79 1.44 -4.33
N HIS A 145 -17.08 1.20 -5.59
CA HIS A 145 -16.57 0.06 -6.35
C HIS A 145 -16.30 0.44 -7.80
N GLY A 146 -15.33 -0.21 -8.43
CA GLY A 146 -15.01 0.08 -9.82
C GLY A 146 -14.39 1.48 -10.01
N ASN A 147 -14.68 2.10 -11.15
CA ASN A 147 -14.21 3.47 -11.43
C ASN A 147 -15.08 4.50 -10.68
N ALA A 148 -14.52 5.07 -9.61
CA ALA A 148 -15.17 6.08 -8.77
C ALA A 148 -14.79 7.53 -9.14
N THR A 149 -14.18 7.76 -10.30
CA THR A 149 -13.69 9.10 -10.68
C THR A 149 -14.80 10.14 -10.69
N LYS A 150 -16.01 9.77 -11.06
CA LYS A 150 -17.17 10.68 -11.13
C LYS A 150 -17.87 10.90 -9.78
N GLU A 151 -17.45 10.19 -8.74
CA GLU A 151 -18.05 10.29 -7.40
C GLU A 151 -17.45 11.43 -6.57
N PHE A 152 -16.40 12.09 -7.06
CA PHE A 152 -15.81 13.25 -6.42
C PHE A 152 -16.79 14.43 -6.36
N LYS A 153 -16.75 15.15 -5.25
CA LYS A 153 -17.60 16.33 -5.00
C LYS A 153 -16.73 17.56 -4.76
N PRO A 154 -17.21 18.79 -5.11
CA PRO A 154 -16.51 20.01 -4.77
C PRO A 154 -16.20 20.11 -3.27
N ALA A 155 -15.01 20.55 -2.93
CA ALA A 155 -14.54 20.67 -1.57
C ALA A 155 -13.61 21.88 -1.38
N GLN A 156 -13.40 22.25 -0.12
CA GLN A 156 -12.35 23.20 0.22
C GLN A 156 -10.98 22.54 0.11
N PRO A 157 -9.92 23.28 -0.26
CA PRO A 157 -8.57 22.78 -0.26
C PRO A 157 -8.17 22.20 1.09
N PHE A 158 -7.42 21.08 1.06
CA PHE A 158 -6.87 20.50 2.26
C PHE A 158 -5.86 21.47 2.91
N ARG A 159 -6.03 21.72 4.20
CA ARG A 159 -5.06 22.52 4.97
C ARG A 159 -4.07 21.62 5.64
N PHE A 160 -2.82 21.66 5.19
CA PHE A 160 -1.72 21.00 5.87
C PHE A 160 -1.47 21.67 7.23
N MET A 161 -1.16 20.88 8.24
CA MET A 161 -0.70 21.42 9.51
C MET A 161 0.64 22.13 9.28
N GLY A 162 0.71 23.40 9.66
CA GLY A 162 1.97 24.14 9.62
C GLY A 162 2.99 23.52 10.56
N VAL A 163 4.27 23.57 10.19
CA VAL A 163 5.36 23.27 11.13
C VAL A 163 5.29 24.33 12.21
N LYS A 164 5.01 23.93 13.45
CA LYS A 164 5.21 24.84 14.59
C LYS A 164 6.71 25.10 14.69
N GLY A 165 7.12 26.34 14.40
CA GLY A 165 8.46 26.82 14.61
C GLY A 165 8.81 26.87 16.08
#